data_9b325ebab9597c052a589fcfeb22bad6
#
_entry.id   9b325ebab9597c052a589fcfeb22bad6
#
_cell.length_a   1.000
_cell.length_b   1.000
_cell.length_c   1.000
_cell.angle_alpha   90.00
_cell.angle_beta   90.00
_cell.angle_gamma   90.00
#
_symmetry.space_group_name_H-M   'P 1'
#
loop_
_entity.id
_entity.type
_entity.pdbx_description
1 polymer ?
#
loop_
_entity_poly.entity_id
_entity_poly.type
_entity_poly.pdbx_seq_one_letter_code
_entity_poly.pdbx_strand_id
1 'polypeptide(L)'
;MVVTTSARGGGGDRAPSRRRGCGLARAGAAALLAGASCLCYGRSLQGEFVHDDVWAIVNNPDVRPGAPLRWGIFTNDFWGKGMAENTSHKSYRPLCVLTFKLNIFLTGMNPFYFHAVNIILHCLVTFVLMYTCDKTVFKNRGLAFVTALLFAVHPIHTEAVAGIVGRADVLACLLFLLAFLSYNRSLDQGCVGESFRSTVSPFFLLLSLLLGTCAMLVKETGITVFGVCLVYDLFSLSHKQDKSSNGALCPHGPQQPGSPQPSSLPGHPHRENGKHQRFPHKGAWGGCHSPLPPEPKSSGFPVSPPAVWSMMRYLTASSNRNFLLTMRPFLKRAILVLSYVLVILYFRLWIMGGSMPLFSEQDNPASFSPYILTRFLTYSYLLAFNVWLLLAPVTLCYDWQVGSIPLVETIWDMRNLATILLAVVMALLCLHCLAAFKRLEHKEVLVGLLFLVFPFIPASNLFFRVGFVVAERVLYMPR
;
A
#
# COMPACT_ATOMS: atom_id res chain seq x y z
N MET A 1 41.60 44.27 -46.95
CA MET A 1 41.57 42.90 -46.49
C MET A 1 40.32 42.75 -45.67
N VAL A 2 39.27 42.21 -46.26
CA VAL A 2 37.92 42.14 -45.73
C VAL A 2 37.75 40.75 -45.09
N VAL A 3 37.38 40.72 -43.82
CA VAL A 3 37.01 39.48 -43.11
C VAL A 3 35.50 39.52 -42.82
N THR A 4 34.77 38.68 -43.51
CA THR A 4 33.34 38.44 -43.32
C THR A 4 33.12 37.48 -42.15
N THR A 5 32.41 37.92 -41.12
CA THR A 5 31.90 37.05 -40.03
C THR A 5 30.46 36.64 -40.34
N SER A 6 30.28 35.32 -40.48
CA SER A 6 29.00 34.66 -40.64
C SER A 6 28.29 34.52 -39.28
N ALA A 7 27.07 35.06 -39.19
CA ALA A 7 26.20 34.91 -38.06
C ALA A 7 25.50 33.55 -38.10
N ARG A 8 25.70 32.69 -37.08
CA ARG A 8 24.90 31.48 -36.82
C ARG A 8 23.75 31.83 -35.88
N GLY A 9 22.56 31.55 -36.35
CA GLY A 9 21.31 31.78 -35.65
C GLY A 9 21.15 30.91 -34.39
N GLY A 10 20.61 31.53 -33.36
CA GLY A 10 20.37 30.94 -32.04
C GLY A 10 19.28 29.88 -32.04
N GLY A 11 19.65 28.70 -31.57
CA GLY A 11 18.71 27.67 -31.13
C GLY A 11 18.25 28.01 -29.71
N GLY A 12 16.97 28.30 -29.57
CA GLY A 12 16.38 28.71 -28.30
C GLY A 12 16.27 27.57 -27.31
N ASP A 13 17.03 27.64 -26.23
CA ASP A 13 16.90 26.84 -25.02
C ASP A 13 15.57 27.17 -24.27
N ARG A 14 14.53 26.38 -24.53
CA ARG A 14 13.26 26.45 -23.76
C ARG A 14 13.08 25.35 -22.70
N ALA A 15 14.15 24.85 -22.09
CA ALA A 15 14.08 23.75 -21.13
C ALA A 15 14.09 24.07 -19.62
N PRO A 16 14.46 25.26 -19.09
CA PRO A 16 14.54 25.44 -17.64
C PRO A 16 13.25 25.88 -16.93
N SER A 17 12.26 26.47 -17.62
CA SER A 17 11.07 27.04 -16.95
C SER A 17 10.06 25.97 -16.47
N ARG A 18 9.90 24.86 -17.19
CA ARG A 18 8.97 23.76 -16.82
C ARG A 18 9.43 22.96 -15.62
N ARG A 19 10.74 22.82 -15.40
CA ARG A 19 11.30 22.13 -14.22
C ARG A 19 11.15 22.95 -12.94
N ARG A 20 11.31 24.29 -13.00
CA ARG A 20 11.13 25.18 -11.84
C ARG A 20 9.67 25.24 -11.37
N GLY A 21 8.69 25.32 -12.26
CA GLY A 21 7.27 25.30 -11.90
C GLY A 21 6.83 23.99 -11.23
N CYS A 22 7.37 22.84 -11.66
CA CYS A 22 7.08 21.55 -11.05
C CYS A 22 7.68 21.41 -9.65
N GLY A 23 8.86 22.00 -9.39
CA GLY A 23 9.48 22.02 -8.07
C GLY A 23 8.71 22.87 -7.06
N LEU A 24 8.28 24.07 -7.47
CA LEU A 24 7.51 24.99 -6.63
C LEU A 24 6.14 24.42 -6.23
N ALA A 25 5.44 23.77 -7.16
CA ALA A 25 4.17 23.09 -6.87
C ALA A 25 4.31 21.93 -5.87
N ARG A 26 5.43 21.20 -5.90
CA ARG A 26 5.73 20.15 -4.92
C ARG A 26 6.03 20.72 -3.54
N ALA A 27 6.81 21.78 -3.47
CA ALA A 27 7.11 22.46 -2.21
C ALA A 27 5.84 23.06 -1.59
N GLY A 28 4.96 23.66 -2.39
CA GLY A 28 3.66 24.16 -1.95
C GLY A 28 2.76 23.07 -1.38
N ALA A 29 2.64 21.94 -2.08
CA ALA A 29 1.86 20.80 -1.58
C ALA A 29 2.44 20.25 -0.25
N ALA A 30 3.76 20.13 -0.14
CA ALA A 30 4.41 19.68 1.09
C ALA A 30 4.17 20.68 2.24
N ALA A 31 4.28 21.98 2.00
CA ALA A 31 4.01 23.01 3.01
C ALA A 31 2.55 22.98 3.49
N LEU A 32 1.59 22.77 2.60
CA LEU A 32 0.17 22.64 2.94
C LEU A 32 -0.10 21.40 3.80
N LEU A 33 0.48 20.26 3.46
CA LEU A 33 0.33 19.02 4.24
C LEU A 33 0.97 19.16 5.62
N ALA A 34 2.17 19.75 5.72
CA ALA A 34 2.81 20.03 7.00
C ALA A 34 1.99 21.01 7.83
N GLY A 35 1.51 22.10 7.23
CA GLY A 35 0.64 23.08 7.89
C GLY A 35 -0.63 22.45 8.43
N ALA A 36 -1.32 21.60 7.64
CA ALA A 36 -2.52 20.89 8.05
C ALA A 36 -2.23 19.93 9.24
N SER A 37 -1.14 19.16 9.17
CA SER A 37 -0.73 18.29 10.28
C SER A 37 -0.42 19.08 11.55
N CYS A 38 0.32 20.20 11.45
CA CYS A 38 0.62 21.05 12.58
C CYS A 38 -0.61 21.72 13.18
N LEU A 39 -1.59 22.13 12.37
CA LEU A 39 -2.86 22.68 12.85
C LEU A 39 -3.67 21.66 13.64
N CYS A 40 -3.75 20.40 13.15
CA CYS A 40 -4.51 19.35 13.82
C CYS A 40 -3.83 18.89 15.12
N TYR A 41 -2.54 18.70 15.12
CA TYR A 41 -1.82 18.03 16.21
C TYR A 41 -0.92 18.98 17.03
N GLY A 42 -0.76 20.25 16.64
CA GLY A 42 0.15 21.20 17.30
C GLY A 42 -0.17 21.47 18.77
N ARG A 43 -1.42 21.30 19.19
CA ARG A 43 -1.81 21.43 20.62
C ARG A 43 -1.17 20.36 21.50
N SER A 44 -0.82 19.20 20.96
CA SER A 44 -0.14 18.15 21.73
C SER A 44 1.26 18.55 22.20
N LEU A 45 1.87 19.58 21.60
CA LEU A 45 3.19 20.12 22.05
C LEU A 45 3.16 20.62 23.50
N GLN A 46 1.99 20.96 24.02
CA GLN A 46 1.80 21.39 25.41
C GLN A 46 1.41 20.22 26.34
N GLY A 47 1.35 19.00 25.81
CA GLY A 47 1.01 17.80 26.55
C GLY A 47 2.13 17.36 27.47
N GLU A 48 1.77 16.60 28.50
CA GLU A 48 2.68 15.95 29.44
C GLU A 48 2.80 14.46 29.14
N PHE A 49 3.67 13.76 29.88
CA PHE A 49 3.71 12.30 29.85
C PHE A 49 2.49 11.74 30.56
N VAL A 50 1.64 10.99 29.83
CA VAL A 50 0.38 10.45 30.36
C VAL A 50 0.28 8.95 30.10
N HIS A 51 -0.44 8.25 30.98
CA HIS A 51 -0.77 6.84 30.84
C HIS A 51 0.44 5.96 30.43
N ASP A 52 0.43 5.36 29.26
CA ASP A 52 1.49 4.51 28.72
C ASP A 52 2.87 5.20 28.69
N ASP A 53 2.93 6.53 28.49
CA ASP A 53 4.19 7.28 28.42
C ASP A 53 4.95 7.23 29.74
N VAL A 54 4.22 7.23 30.88
CA VAL A 54 4.82 7.16 32.21
C VAL A 54 5.58 5.83 32.38
N TRP A 55 5.02 4.74 31.91
CA TRP A 55 5.62 3.42 32.04
C TRP A 55 6.71 3.16 30.99
N ALA A 56 6.47 3.58 29.74
CA ALA A 56 7.38 3.33 28.63
C ALA A 56 8.61 4.26 28.64
N ILE A 57 8.53 5.45 29.28
CA ILE A 57 9.57 6.46 29.22
C ILE A 57 10.03 6.89 30.61
N VAL A 58 9.12 7.42 31.45
CA VAL A 58 9.51 8.00 32.75
C VAL A 58 10.04 6.93 33.70
N ASN A 59 9.36 5.80 33.82
CA ASN A 59 9.71 4.70 34.72
C ASN A 59 10.59 3.63 34.04
N ASN A 60 10.83 3.73 32.75
CA ASN A 60 11.59 2.72 32.02
C ASN A 60 13.10 2.82 32.30
N PRO A 61 13.74 1.80 32.90
CA PRO A 61 15.15 1.83 33.26
C PRO A 61 16.10 1.92 32.06
N ASP A 62 15.66 1.46 30.86
CA ASP A 62 16.51 1.44 29.67
C ASP A 62 16.70 2.85 29.06
N VAL A 63 15.78 3.77 29.32
CA VAL A 63 15.83 5.13 28.75
C VAL A 63 16.18 6.24 29.73
N ARG A 64 16.41 5.91 31.03
CA ARG A 64 16.69 6.91 32.09
C ARG A 64 17.77 7.91 31.67
N PRO A 65 17.63 9.20 32.07
CA PRO A 65 18.67 10.22 31.86
C PRO A 65 20.00 9.83 32.54
N GLY A 66 21.10 10.18 31.89
CA GLY A 66 22.45 9.91 32.45
C GLY A 66 22.93 8.45 32.40
N ALA A 67 22.04 7.51 32.15
CA ALA A 67 22.44 6.11 31.98
C ALA A 67 23.12 5.90 30.60
N PRO A 68 24.24 5.16 30.52
CA PRO A 68 24.86 4.82 29.24
C PRO A 68 23.92 3.97 28.41
N LEU A 69 24.17 3.87 27.10
CA LEU A 69 23.46 2.94 26.22
C LEU A 69 23.72 1.51 26.70
N ARG A 70 22.69 0.85 27.20
CA ARG A 70 22.77 -0.52 27.71
C ARG A 70 22.24 -1.51 26.69
N TRP A 71 22.80 -2.70 26.68
CA TRP A 71 22.27 -3.83 25.88
C TRP A 71 20.85 -4.21 26.26
N GLY A 72 20.37 -3.83 27.46
CA GLY A 72 18.98 -4.05 27.92
C GLY A 72 17.93 -3.60 26.92
N ILE A 73 18.16 -2.50 26.16
CA ILE A 73 17.24 -2.06 25.08
C ILE A 73 16.94 -3.17 24.07
N PHE A 74 17.91 -4.08 23.82
CA PHE A 74 17.76 -5.17 22.85
C PHE A 74 17.33 -6.50 23.47
N THR A 75 17.27 -6.61 24.80
CA THR A 75 16.94 -7.84 25.53
C THR A 75 15.71 -7.70 26.42
N ASN A 76 15.28 -6.47 26.68
CA ASN A 76 14.10 -6.17 27.47
C ASN A 76 12.87 -5.93 26.60
N ASP A 77 11.72 -5.95 27.22
CA ASP A 77 10.47 -5.56 26.59
C ASP A 77 10.36 -4.02 26.44
N PHE A 78 9.27 -3.58 25.83
CA PHE A 78 9.00 -2.15 25.58
C PHE A 78 8.97 -1.29 26.86
N TRP A 79 8.70 -1.92 28.01
CA TRP A 79 8.58 -1.28 29.33
C TRP A 79 9.86 -1.35 30.15
N GLY A 80 10.92 -1.93 29.59
CA GLY A 80 12.22 -2.09 30.27
C GLY A 80 12.31 -3.26 31.22
N LYS A 81 11.40 -4.24 31.12
CA LYS A 81 11.46 -5.49 31.89
C LYS A 81 12.14 -6.59 31.08
N GLY A 82 12.92 -7.43 31.77
CA GLY A 82 13.58 -8.55 31.11
C GLY A 82 12.58 -9.52 30.48
N MET A 83 12.87 -10.00 29.26
CA MET A 83 11.97 -10.94 28.56
C MET A 83 11.72 -12.25 29.31
N ALA A 84 12.62 -12.67 30.20
CA ALA A 84 12.45 -13.86 31.02
C ALA A 84 11.56 -13.65 32.26
N GLU A 85 11.26 -12.40 32.61
CA GLU A 85 10.44 -12.08 33.78
C GLU A 85 8.97 -12.43 33.56
N ASN A 86 8.32 -12.97 34.60
CA ASN A 86 6.90 -13.32 34.55
C ASN A 86 5.99 -12.07 34.41
N THR A 87 6.49 -10.90 34.81
CA THR A 87 5.77 -9.62 34.74
C THR A 87 5.99 -8.88 33.42
N SER A 88 6.79 -9.44 32.50
CA SER A 88 7.05 -8.86 31.19
C SER A 88 5.84 -9.04 30.25
N HIS A 89 5.44 -7.95 29.58
CA HIS A 89 4.41 -7.97 28.55
C HIS A 89 4.88 -8.60 27.22
N LYS A 90 6.16 -9.02 27.11
CA LYS A 90 6.73 -9.61 25.88
C LYS A 90 6.61 -8.73 24.62
N SER A 91 6.36 -7.42 24.78
CA SER A 91 6.31 -6.47 23.67
C SER A 91 7.72 -6.09 23.24
N TYR A 92 8.26 -6.75 22.22
CA TYR A 92 9.65 -6.52 21.78
C TYR A 92 9.71 -5.41 20.72
N ARG A 93 10.15 -4.19 21.10
CA ARG A 93 10.19 -2.97 20.25
C ARG A 93 11.49 -2.16 20.44
N PRO A 94 12.67 -2.77 20.29
CA PRO A 94 13.95 -2.14 20.65
C PRO A 94 14.23 -0.86 19.88
N LEU A 95 13.88 -0.77 18.61
CA LEU A 95 14.13 0.44 17.84
C LEU A 95 13.23 1.61 18.26
N CYS A 96 12.01 1.35 18.74
CA CYS A 96 11.17 2.41 19.30
C CYS A 96 11.79 2.95 20.59
N VAL A 97 12.17 2.06 21.53
CA VAL A 97 12.85 2.42 22.79
C VAL A 97 14.14 3.17 22.53
N LEU A 98 14.92 2.76 21.52
CA LEU A 98 16.14 3.48 21.10
C LEU A 98 15.84 4.91 20.65
N THR A 99 14.71 5.16 19.97
CA THR A 99 14.32 6.53 19.59
C THR A 99 13.96 7.40 20.80
N PHE A 100 13.36 6.82 21.85
CA PHE A 100 13.11 7.53 23.10
C PHE A 100 14.44 7.86 23.82
N LYS A 101 15.36 6.89 23.89
CA LYS A 101 16.70 7.13 24.45
C LYS A 101 17.45 8.24 23.72
N LEU A 102 17.38 8.25 22.38
CA LEU A 102 17.97 9.31 21.56
C LEU A 102 17.33 10.68 21.85
N ASN A 103 16.00 10.71 21.98
CA ASN A 103 15.27 11.93 22.31
C ASN A 103 15.75 12.49 23.67
N ILE A 104 15.83 11.62 24.69
CA ILE A 104 16.32 12.00 26.03
C ILE A 104 17.77 12.48 25.98
N PHE A 105 18.61 11.82 25.21
CA PHE A 105 20.02 12.23 25.04
C PHE A 105 20.15 13.63 24.44
N LEU A 106 19.30 13.98 23.45
CA LEU A 106 19.36 15.26 22.75
C LEU A 106 18.69 16.42 23.52
N THR A 107 17.59 16.15 24.21
CA THR A 107 16.69 17.21 24.72
C THR A 107 16.25 17.00 26.17
N GLY A 108 16.76 15.96 26.84
CA GLY A 108 16.32 15.60 28.20
C GLY A 108 14.90 15.05 28.25
N MET A 109 14.32 15.01 29.45
CA MET A 109 12.96 14.52 29.73
C MET A 109 11.90 15.62 29.57
N ASN A 110 11.96 16.38 28.48
CA ASN A 110 10.98 17.42 28.19
C ASN A 110 9.92 16.88 27.18
N PRO A 111 8.64 16.73 27.57
CA PRO A 111 7.59 16.18 26.73
C PRO A 111 7.42 16.90 25.40
N PHE A 112 7.61 18.22 25.37
CA PHE A 112 7.51 19.05 24.18
C PHE A 112 8.27 18.44 22.98
N TYR A 113 9.53 18.04 23.19
CA TYR A 113 10.36 17.50 22.10
C TYR A 113 9.92 16.10 21.67
N PHE A 114 9.32 15.32 22.57
CA PHE A 114 8.77 14.00 22.22
C PHE A 114 7.55 14.15 21.30
N HIS A 115 6.65 15.08 21.63
CA HIS A 115 5.49 15.40 20.79
C HIS A 115 5.94 16.01 19.45
N ALA A 116 6.93 16.92 19.46
CA ALA A 116 7.48 17.52 18.24
C ALA A 116 8.02 16.45 17.28
N VAL A 117 8.76 15.46 17.79
CA VAL A 117 9.26 14.34 16.97
C VAL A 117 8.10 13.53 16.36
N ASN A 118 7.03 13.28 17.12
CA ASN A 118 5.88 12.56 16.60
C ASN A 118 5.16 13.31 15.46
N ILE A 119 4.97 14.62 15.62
CA ILE A 119 4.38 15.49 14.57
C ILE A 119 5.28 15.51 13.32
N ILE A 120 6.60 15.65 13.48
CA ILE A 120 7.55 15.62 12.36
C ILE A 120 7.48 14.26 11.64
N LEU A 121 7.46 13.16 12.39
CA LEU A 121 7.30 11.82 11.81
C LEU A 121 5.97 11.68 11.07
N HIS A 122 4.87 12.20 11.60
CA HIS A 122 3.57 12.20 10.92
C HIS A 122 3.59 12.98 9.61
N CYS A 123 4.24 14.16 9.59
CA CYS A 123 4.47 14.91 8.35
C CYS A 123 5.28 14.09 7.33
N LEU A 124 6.34 13.41 7.77
CA LEU A 124 7.16 12.56 6.90
C LEU A 124 6.35 11.38 6.34
N VAL A 125 5.56 10.71 7.17
CA VAL A 125 4.63 9.65 6.72
C VAL A 125 3.70 10.19 5.64
N THR A 126 3.08 11.33 5.87
CA THR A 126 2.15 11.97 4.94
C THR A 126 2.81 12.29 3.59
N PHE A 127 4.05 12.78 3.59
CA PHE A 127 4.81 13.03 2.35
C PHE A 127 5.17 11.76 1.61
N VAL A 128 5.63 10.74 2.33
CA VAL A 128 5.97 9.44 1.74
C VAL A 128 4.72 8.76 1.20
N LEU A 129 3.58 8.87 1.90
CA LEU A 129 2.28 8.37 1.44
C LEU A 129 1.84 9.07 0.14
N MET A 130 1.90 10.41 0.09
CA MET A 130 1.62 11.18 -1.13
C MET A 130 2.49 10.70 -2.30
N TYR A 131 3.79 10.51 -2.05
CA TYR A 131 4.71 10.02 -3.07
C TYR A 131 4.36 8.59 -3.51
N THR A 132 4.02 7.71 -2.56
CA THR A 132 3.59 6.33 -2.84
C THR A 132 2.33 6.31 -3.69
N CYS A 133 1.32 7.12 -3.34
CA CYS A 133 0.08 7.25 -4.09
C CYS A 133 0.31 7.79 -5.51
N ASP A 134 1.16 8.83 -5.67
CA ASP A 134 1.50 9.39 -7.00
C ASP A 134 2.22 8.37 -7.89
N LYS A 135 3.15 7.57 -7.32
CA LYS A 135 4.01 6.67 -8.12
C LYS A 135 3.43 5.30 -8.35
N THR A 136 2.78 4.74 -7.35
CA THR A 136 2.38 3.33 -7.40
C THR A 136 0.89 3.11 -7.58
N VAL A 137 0.05 4.01 -7.04
CA VAL A 137 -1.41 3.84 -7.02
C VAL A 137 -2.06 4.58 -8.17
N PHE A 138 -2.23 5.88 -8.03
CA PHE A 138 -3.07 6.68 -8.94
C PHE A 138 -2.36 7.17 -10.20
N LYS A 139 -1.03 7.37 -10.15
CA LYS A 139 -0.26 8.10 -11.18
C LYS A 139 -0.86 9.49 -11.48
N ASN A 140 -1.59 10.04 -10.52
CA ASN A 140 -2.26 11.33 -10.55
C ASN A 140 -1.92 12.11 -9.28
N ARG A 141 -1.27 13.24 -9.42
CA ARG A 141 -0.81 14.07 -8.30
C ARG A 141 -1.94 14.70 -7.51
N GLY A 142 -3.03 15.05 -8.15
CA GLY A 142 -4.19 15.63 -7.48
C GLY A 142 -4.84 14.64 -6.53
N LEU A 143 -5.11 13.41 -7.01
CA LEU A 143 -5.66 12.33 -6.18
C LEU A 143 -4.69 11.95 -5.05
N ALA A 144 -3.38 11.85 -5.35
CA ALA A 144 -2.38 11.56 -4.34
C ALA A 144 -2.31 12.64 -3.25
N PHE A 145 -2.44 13.92 -3.62
CA PHE A 145 -2.48 15.02 -2.66
C PHE A 145 -3.74 14.98 -1.79
N VAL A 146 -4.93 14.76 -2.39
CA VAL A 146 -6.19 14.63 -1.63
C VAL A 146 -6.13 13.47 -0.64
N THR A 147 -5.63 12.30 -1.06
CA THR A 147 -5.44 11.15 -0.19
C THR A 147 -4.50 11.48 0.98
N ALA A 148 -3.36 12.11 0.70
CA ALA A 148 -2.41 12.51 1.74
C ALA A 148 -2.99 13.58 2.67
N LEU A 149 -3.80 14.52 2.16
CA LEU A 149 -4.46 15.53 2.98
C LEU A 149 -5.49 14.90 3.93
N LEU A 150 -6.32 13.98 3.42
CA LEU A 150 -7.26 13.23 4.24
C LEU A 150 -6.52 12.45 5.35
N PHE A 151 -5.41 11.81 5.02
CA PHE A 151 -4.56 11.14 5.99
C PHE A 151 -3.98 12.13 7.02
N ALA A 152 -3.46 13.27 6.58
CA ALA A 152 -2.83 14.26 7.44
C ALA A 152 -3.75 14.78 8.55
N VAL A 153 -5.04 14.97 8.25
CA VAL A 153 -6.02 15.60 9.17
C VAL A 153 -6.98 14.63 9.82
N HIS A 154 -6.82 13.33 9.61
CA HIS A 154 -7.82 12.36 10.07
C HIS A 154 -7.85 12.22 11.59
N PRO A 155 -8.99 12.37 12.24
CA PRO A 155 -9.09 12.36 13.71
C PRO A 155 -8.64 11.05 14.36
N ILE A 156 -8.77 9.90 13.67
CA ILE A 156 -8.34 8.59 14.19
C ILE A 156 -6.85 8.52 14.51
N HIS A 157 -6.03 9.41 13.94
CA HIS A 157 -4.60 9.45 14.19
C HIS A 157 -4.22 10.17 15.48
N THR A 158 -5.20 10.74 16.20
CA THR A 158 -4.96 11.54 17.41
C THR A 158 -4.20 10.74 18.47
N GLU A 159 -4.63 9.51 18.77
CA GLU A 159 -3.95 8.66 19.74
C GLU A 159 -2.51 8.34 19.31
N ALA A 160 -2.28 8.06 18.02
CA ALA A 160 -0.96 7.70 17.50
C ALA A 160 0.01 8.88 17.41
N VAL A 161 -0.47 10.09 17.12
CA VAL A 161 0.38 11.28 16.89
C VAL A 161 0.53 12.10 18.17
N ALA A 162 -0.55 12.35 18.91
CA ALA A 162 -0.52 13.11 20.14
C ALA A 162 -0.01 12.29 21.34
N GLY A 163 -0.28 10.98 21.41
CA GLY A 163 0.34 10.10 22.40
C GLY A 163 1.81 9.82 22.05
N ILE A 164 2.72 9.99 23.01
CA ILE A 164 4.16 9.83 22.75
C ILE A 164 4.49 8.36 22.40
N VAL A 165 3.91 7.41 23.10
CA VAL A 165 4.04 5.96 22.83
C VAL A 165 3.53 5.57 21.44
N GLY A 166 2.59 6.34 20.88
CA GLY A 166 2.11 6.21 19.51
C GLY A 166 3.21 6.38 18.44
N ARG A 167 4.40 6.87 18.84
CA ARG A 167 5.61 6.88 17.98
C ARG A 167 5.87 5.53 17.33
N ALA A 168 5.61 4.45 18.02
CA ALA A 168 5.77 3.10 17.49
C ALA A 168 4.93 2.89 16.22
N ASP A 169 3.69 3.39 16.18
CA ASP A 169 2.81 3.28 15.02
C ASP A 169 3.25 4.17 13.87
N VAL A 170 3.56 5.43 14.16
CA VAL A 170 3.97 6.42 13.18
C VAL A 170 5.29 6.04 12.51
N LEU A 171 6.30 5.65 13.31
CA LEU A 171 7.61 5.26 12.80
C LEU A 171 7.54 3.92 12.04
N ALA A 172 6.76 2.95 12.54
CA ALA A 172 6.57 1.69 11.82
C ALA A 172 5.89 1.92 10.46
N CYS A 173 4.89 2.81 10.39
CA CYS A 173 4.24 3.19 9.14
C CYS A 173 5.22 3.85 8.15
N LEU A 174 6.08 4.75 8.62
CA LEU A 174 7.13 5.36 7.78
C LEU A 174 8.04 4.30 7.16
N LEU A 175 8.58 3.41 7.99
CA LEU A 175 9.47 2.34 7.56
C LEU A 175 8.75 1.33 6.63
N PHE A 176 7.48 1.05 6.91
CA PHE A 176 6.62 0.22 6.08
C PHE A 176 6.47 0.79 4.66
N LEU A 177 6.14 2.07 4.54
CA LEU A 177 6.02 2.74 3.23
C LEU A 177 7.35 2.77 2.48
N LEU A 178 8.45 3.04 3.18
CA LEU A 178 9.80 3.04 2.58
C LEU A 178 10.22 1.64 2.12
N ALA A 179 9.88 0.59 2.90
CA ALA A 179 10.11 -0.80 2.52
C ALA A 179 9.32 -1.18 1.26
N PHE A 180 8.04 -0.82 1.21
CA PHE A 180 7.18 -1.05 0.05
C PHE A 180 7.70 -0.32 -1.21
N LEU A 181 8.10 0.95 -1.08
CA LEU A 181 8.69 1.72 -2.19
C LEU A 181 10.01 1.11 -2.67
N SER A 182 10.86 0.66 -1.75
CA SER A 182 12.12 -0.01 -2.09
C SER A 182 11.87 -1.32 -2.81
N TYR A 183 10.87 -2.11 -2.36
CA TYR A 183 10.47 -3.33 -3.06
C TYR A 183 10.01 -3.04 -4.48
N ASN A 184 9.11 -2.06 -4.67
CA ASN A 184 8.66 -1.66 -5.99
C ASN A 184 9.80 -1.19 -6.88
N ARG A 185 10.74 -0.41 -6.33
CA ARG A 185 11.92 0.04 -7.07
C ARG A 185 12.80 -1.14 -7.52
N SER A 186 12.86 -2.22 -6.73
CA SER A 186 13.59 -3.42 -7.14
C SER A 186 12.98 -4.11 -8.36
N LEU A 187 11.66 -3.95 -8.59
CA LEU A 187 10.94 -4.53 -9.72
C LEU A 187 11.03 -3.70 -11.02
N ASP A 188 11.32 -2.40 -10.91
CA ASP A 188 11.28 -1.46 -12.05
C ASP A 188 12.55 -1.47 -12.92
N GLN A 189 13.67 -2.04 -12.47
CA GLN A 189 14.96 -1.95 -13.16
C GLN A 189 15.16 -2.99 -14.28
N GLY A 190 14.10 -3.63 -14.77
CA GLY A 190 14.16 -4.74 -15.73
C GLY A 190 14.03 -4.39 -17.22
N CYS A 191 14.05 -3.11 -17.63
CA CYS A 191 13.84 -2.71 -19.03
C CYS A 191 15.02 -1.94 -19.60
N VAL A 192 16.16 -2.60 -19.82
CA VAL A 192 17.24 -2.07 -20.66
C VAL A 192 17.72 -3.19 -21.59
N GLY A 193 17.35 -3.08 -22.88
CA GLY A 193 17.83 -3.92 -23.98
C GLY A 193 17.00 -5.17 -24.27
N GLU A 194 16.94 -5.55 -25.52
CA GLU A 194 16.14 -6.61 -26.19
C GLU A 194 16.23 -8.05 -25.67
N SER A 195 16.68 -8.25 -24.45
CA SER A 195 16.66 -9.56 -23.79
C SER A 195 15.82 -9.45 -22.52
N PHE A 196 14.71 -10.18 -22.46
CA PHE A 196 13.77 -10.30 -21.32
C PHE A 196 14.44 -10.96 -20.10
N ARG A 197 15.52 -10.35 -19.57
CA ARG A 197 16.05 -10.66 -18.25
C ARG A 197 15.55 -9.61 -17.28
N SER A 198 14.51 -9.96 -16.52
CA SER A 198 14.09 -9.23 -15.34
C SER A 198 15.24 -9.24 -14.32
N THR A 199 16.15 -8.29 -14.43
CA THR A 199 17.21 -8.09 -13.44
C THR A 199 16.63 -7.30 -12.28
N VAL A 200 16.21 -8.01 -11.24
CA VAL A 200 15.87 -7.43 -9.96
C VAL A 200 17.11 -6.72 -9.41
N SER A 201 16.97 -5.45 -8.98
CA SER A 201 18.08 -4.80 -8.31
C SER A 201 18.25 -5.40 -6.91
N PRO A 202 19.34 -6.13 -6.62
CA PRO A 202 19.54 -6.76 -5.34
C PRO A 202 19.65 -5.73 -4.20
N PHE A 203 20.18 -4.54 -4.48
CA PHE A 203 20.30 -3.46 -3.51
C PHE A 203 18.94 -3.01 -2.99
N PHE A 204 17.97 -2.71 -3.87
CA PHE A 204 16.66 -2.24 -3.42
C PHE A 204 15.84 -3.35 -2.76
N LEU A 205 16.02 -4.60 -3.16
CA LEU A 205 15.41 -5.73 -2.48
C LEU A 205 15.97 -5.89 -1.06
N LEU A 206 17.31 -5.87 -0.92
CA LEU A 206 17.96 -5.93 0.40
C LEU A 206 17.54 -4.74 1.29
N LEU A 207 17.49 -3.53 0.74
CA LEU A 207 17.01 -2.36 1.45
C LEU A 207 15.57 -2.52 1.92
N SER A 208 14.69 -3.10 1.09
CA SER A 208 13.31 -3.40 1.48
C SER A 208 13.24 -4.41 2.64
N LEU A 209 14.04 -5.48 2.59
CA LEU A 209 14.11 -6.47 3.66
C LEU A 209 14.59 -5.83 4.97
N LEU A 210 15.63 -5.01 4.90
CA LEU A 210 16.16 -4.28 6.07
C LEU A 210 15.12 -3.32 6.67
N LEU A 211 14.50 -2.48 5.83
CA LEU A 211 13.48 -1.51 6.28
C LEU A 211 12.25 -2.20 6.86
N GLY A 212 11.80 -3.33 6.27
CA GLY A 212 10.70 -4.13 6.80
C GLY A 212 11.03 -4.77 8.14
N THR A 213 12.28 -5.22 8.33
CA THR A 213 12.77 -5.70 9.63
C THR A 213 12.82 -4.59 10.66
N CYS A 214 13.33 -3.42 10.30
CA CYS A 214 13.29 -2.24 11.17
C CYS A 214 11.84 -1.87 11.55
N ALA A 215 10.90 -1.91 10.60
CA ALA A 215 9.49 -1.67 10.88
C ALA A 215 8.95 -2.66 11.92
N MET A 216 9.28 -3.95 11.81
CA MET A 216 8.92 -4.98 12.80
C MET A 216 9.57 -4.76 14.17
N LEU A 217 10.81 -4.28 14.21
CA LEU A 217 11.52 -3.97 15.46
C LEU A 217 11.05 -2.67 16.12
N VAL A 218 10.34 -1.81 15.38
CA VAL A 218 9.60 -0.67 15.93
C VAL A 218 8.25 -1.10 16.45
N LYS A 219 7.49 -1.85 15.64
CA LYS A 219 6.19 -2.43 16.01
C LYS A 219 5.93 -3.69 15.20
N GLU A 220 5.36 -4.71 15.84
CA GLU A 220 5.11 -6.04 15.25
C GLU A 220 4.29 -6.01 13.95
N THR A 221 3.37 -5.06 13.82
CA THR A 221 2.56 -4.86 12.63
C THR A 221 3.39 -4.57 11.38
N GLY A 222 4.60 -4.02 11.54
CA GLY A 222 5.49 -3.67 10.44
C GLY A 222 5.90 -4.85 9.54
N ILE A 223 5.91 -6.08 10.06
CA ILE A 223 6.25 -7.28 9.27
C ILE A 223 5.28 -7.54 8.12
N THR A 224 4.04 -7.08 8.25
CA THR A 224 2.98 -7.29 7.25
C THR A 224 3.28 -6.62 5.90
N VAL A 225 4.26 -5.72 5.84
CA VAL A 225 4.74 -5.13 4.58
C VAL A 225 5.17 -6.19 3.56
N PHE A 226 5.76 -7.29 4.02
CA PHE A 226 6.19 -8.37 3.13
C PHE A 226 5.02 -9.06 2.44
N GLY A 227 3.89 -9.23 3.15
CA GLY A 227 2.65 -9.73 2.56
C GLY A 227 2.11 -8.77 1.48
N VAL A 228 2.07 -7.47 1.77
CA VAL A 228 1.66 -6.43 0.82
C VAL A 228 2.57 -6.45 -0.42
N CYS A 229 3.89 -6.52 -0.23
CA CYS A 229 4.87 -6.57 -1.32
C CYS A 229 4.65 -7.78 -2.24
N LEU A 230 4.45 -8.98 -1.67
CA LEU A 230 4.26 -10.21 -2.45
C LEU A 230 2.96 -10.20 -3.25
N VAL A 231 1.84 -9.77 -2.65
CA VAL A 231 0.57 -9.69 -3.38
C VAL A 231 0.63 -8.63 -4.47
N TYR A 232 1.24 -7.48 -4.19
CA TYR A 232 1.45 -6.44 -5.19
C TYR A 232 2.37 -6.88 -6.34
N ASP A 233 3.43 -7.64 -6.06
CA ASP A 233 4.35 -8.19 -7.07
C ASP A 233 3.62 -9.18 -7.98
N LEU A 234 2.82 -10.08 -7.42
CA LEU A 234 1.99 -11.02 -8.17
C LEU A 234 1.05 -10.29 -9.14
N PHE A 235 0.40 -9.22 -8.66
CA PHE A 235 -0.49 -8.40 -9.49
C PHE A 235 0.28 -7.67 -10.59
N SER A 236 1.44 -7.09 -10.27
CA SER A 236 2.28 -6.38 -11.24
C SER A 236 2.82 -7.29 -12.34
N LEU A 237 3.11 -8.54 -12.03
CA LEU A 237 3.57 -9.54 -12.99
C LEU A 237 2.46 -9.87 -14.00
N SER A 238 1.24 -10.11 -13.53
CA SER A 238 0.08 -10.38 -14.39
C SER A 238 -0.16 -9.24 -15.39
N HIS A 239 -0.02 -7.99 -14.92
CA HIS A 239 -0.21 -6.80 -15.78
C HIS A 239 0.88 -6.62 -16.86
N LYS A 240 2.13 -7.02 -16.58
CA LYS A 240 3.22 -6.97 -17.58
C LYS A 240 3.05 -8.02 -18.67
N GLN A 241 2.52 -9.18 -18.33
CA GLN A 241 2.30 -10.30 -19.26
C GLN A 241 1.25 -9.96 -20.33
N ASP A 242 0.15 -9.34 -19.94
CA ASP A 242 -0.95 -9.00 -20.87
C ASP A 242 -0.53 -7.93 -21.89
N LYS A 243 0.26 -6.94 -21.47
CA LYS A 243 0.83 -5.95 -22.38
C LYS A 243 1.78 -6.54 -23.42
N SER A 244 2.49 -7.62 -23.07
CA SER A 244 3.38 -8.32 -23.99
C SER A 244 2.61 -9.14 -25.02
N SER A 245 1.48 -9.77 -24.62
CA SER A 245 0.64 -10.56 -25.54
C SER A 245 -0.13 -9.67 -26.52
N ASN A 246 -0.61 -8.51 -26.08
CA ASN A 246 -1.35 -7.57 -26.92
C ASN A 246 -0.44 -6.72 -27.83
N GLY A 247 0.85 -6.55 -27.48
CA GLY A 247 1.85 -5.89 -28.33
C GLY A 247 2.38 -6.78 -29.49
N ALA A 248 2.17 -8.08 -29.42
CA ALA A 248 2.63 -9.02 -30.46
C ALA A 248 1.62 -9.23 -31.61
N LEU A 249 0.45 -8.63 -31.56
CA LEU A 249 -0.56 -8.63 -32.63
C LEU A 249 -0.53 -7.31 -33.42
N CYS A 250 0.62 -6.94 -34.00
CA CYS A 250 0.61 -6.06 -35.15
C CYS A 250 0.52 -6.95 -36.41
N PRO A 251 -0.52 -6.84 -37.23
CA PRO A 251 -0.56 -7.59 -38.48
C PRO A 251 0.51 -7.03 -39.42
N HIS A 252 1.53 -7.83 -39.69
CA HIS A 252 2.33 -7.63 -40.90
C HIS A 252 1.37 -7.79 -42.08
N GLY A 253 1.04 -6.68 -42.74
CA GLY A 253 0.41 -6.71 -44.04
C GLY A 253 1.29 -7.46 -45.03
N PRO A 254 0.69 -8.19 -46.00
CA PRO A 254 1.46 -8.99 -46.95
C PRO A 254 2.30 -8.05 -47.84
N GLN A 255 3.63 -8.22 -47.79
CA GLN A 255 4.55 -7.67 -48.78
C GLN A 255 4.29 -8.33 -50.12
N GLN A 256 3.86 -7.55 -51.10
CA GLN A 256 3.86 -7.97 -52.50
C GLN A 256 5.30 -8.02 -53.01
N PRO A 257 5.62 -9.04 -53.84
CA PRO A 257 6.96 -9.14 -54.45
C PRO A 257 7.15 -8.08 -55.55
N GLY A 258 8.31 -7.47 -55.56
CA GLY A 258 8.71 -6.44 -56.51
C GLY A 258 8.80 -6.92 -57.95
N SER A 259 8.45 -6.04 -58.87
CA SER A 259 8.81 -6.10 -60.28
C SER A 259 9.70 -4.89 -60.64
N PRO A 260 10.59 -5.01 -61.63
CA PRO A 260 11.76 -4.16 -61.79
C PRO A 260 11.50 -2.86 -62.54
N GLN A 261 12.31 -1.84 -62.24
CA GLN A 261 12.42 -0.56 -62.97
C GLN A 261 12.91 -0.69 -64.38
N PRO A 262 12.56 0.28 -65.23
CA PRO A 262 13.56 0.91 -66.10
C PRO A 262 13.60 2.44 -65.99
N SER A 263 14.83 2.90 -66.17
CA SER A 263 15.35 4.27 -66.19
C SER A 263 14.82 5.12 -67.34
N SER A 264 14.63 6.42 -67.13
CA SER A 264 15.27 7.53 -67.87
C SER A 264 14.48 8.88 -67.73
N LEU A 265 15.21 9.92 -67.56
CA LEU A 265 14.96 11.36 -67.47
C LEU A 265 14.46 12.00 -68.82
N PRO A 266 14.31 13.38 -68.95
CA PRO A 266 13.55 14.36 -68.18
C PRO A 266 12.69 15.27 -69.12
N GLY A 267 11.86 16.17 -68.55
CA GLY A 267 11.24 17.26 -69.36
C GLY A 267 10.16 18.06 -68.61
N HIS A 268 10.46 19.28 -68.33
CA HIS A 268 9.58 20.40 -67.91
C HIS A 268 8.81 20.97 -69.10
N PRO A 269 7.94 22.03 -68.95
CA PRO A 269 6.86 22.37 -68.02
C PRO A 269 5.57 22.82 -68.74
N HIS A 270 4.52 23.19 -68.04
CA HIS A 270 3.51 24.25 -68.25
C HIS A 270 2.17 23.84 -67.62
N ARG A 271 1.70 24.56 -66.66
CA ARG A 271 0.81 25.74 -66.54
C ARG A 271 -0.63 25.55 -67.03
N GLU A 272 -1.50 25.96 -66.17
CA GLU A 272 -2.83 26.62 -66.28
C GLU A 272 -4.08 25.84 -65.86
N ASN A 273 -4.64 26.33 -64.77
CA ASN A 273 -5.93 27.01 -64.57
C ASN A 273 -7.24 26.27 -64.95
N GLY A 274 -8.15 26.28 -64.03
CA GLY A 274 -9.56 26.50 -64.33
C GLY A 274 -10.57 25.70 -63.52
N LYS A 275 -11.01 26.25 -62.45
CA LYS A 275 -12.40 26.64 -62.05
C LYS A 275 -13.60 25.73 -62.39
N HIS A 276 -14.34 25.47 -61.33
CA HIS A 276 -15.79 25.58 -61.16
C HIS A 276 -16.72 24.39 -61.52
N GLN A 277 -17.53 24.07 -60.53
CA GLN A 277 -19.00 24.07 -60.42
C GLN A 277 -19.69 22.73 -60.19
N ARG A 278 -20.31 22.68 -58.98
CA ARG A 278 -21.73 22.41 -58.64
C ARG A 278 -22.50 21.22 -59.29
N PHE A 279 -23.00 20.41 -58.38
CA PHE A 279 -24.32 19.72 -58.22
C PHE A 279 -25.42 20.04 -59.29
N PRO A 280 -26.53 19.26 -59.47
CA PRO A 280 -27.17 18.28 -58.58
C PRO A 280 -27.98 17.11 -59.29
N HIS A 281 -28.60 16.27 -58.41
CA HIS A 281 -29.92 15.62 -58.54
C HIS A 281 -30.18 14.27 -59.27
N LYS A 282 -30.75 13.42 -58.43
CA LYS A 282 -31.95 12.54 -58.61
C LYS A 282 -31.98 11.39 -59.62
N GLY A 283 -32.40 10.25 -59.07
CA GLY A 283 -33.34 9.36 -59.74
C GLY A 283 -33.01 7.89 -59.61
N ALA A 284 -33.63 7.19 -58.72
CA ALA A 284 -34.72 6.23 -58.92
C ALA A 284 -34.35 4.81 -59.44
N TRP A 285 -34.67 3.82 -58.61
CA TRP A 285 -35.29 2.53 -58.87
C TRP A 285 -34.55 1.44 -59.68
N GLY A 286 -34.38 0.31 -59.00
CA GLY A 286 -34.09 -0.98 -59.62
C GLY A 286 -33.81 -2.08 -58.58
N GLY A 287 -34.83 -2.84 -58.19
CA GLY A 287 -34.73 -3.93 -57.26
C GLY A 287 -34.04 -5.16 -57.85
N CYS A 288 -33.34 -5.90 -57.00
CA CYS A 288 -33.07 -7.31 -57.22
C CYS A 288 -33.12 -8.02 -55.88
N HIS A 289 -34.04 -8.96 -55.78
CA HIS A 289 -34.22 -9.93 -54.72
C HIS A 289 -33.06 -10.90 -54.69
N SER A 290 -32.53 -11.19 -53.50
CA SER A 290 -31.80 -12.41 -53.19
C SER A 290 -32.11 -12.86 -51.77
N PRO A 291 -32.19 -14.16 -51.46
CA PRO A 291 -32.94 -14.69 -50.33
C PRO A 291 -32.15 -14.71 -49.05
N LEU A 292 -32.86 -14.55 -47.92
CA LEU A 292 -32.41 -14.66 -46.55
C LEU A 292 -31.92 -16.08 -46.20
N PRO A 293 -30.82 -16.24 -45.46
CA PRO A 293 -30.48 -17.50 -44.80
C PRO A 293 -31.31 -17.68 -43.52
N PRO A 294 -31.56 -18.92 -43.08
CA PRO A 294 -32.48 -19.25 -42.00
C PRO A 294 -31.91 -18.91 -40.61
N GLU A 295 -32.79 -18.49 -39.70
CA GLU A 295 -32.53 -18.28 -38.28
C GLU A 295 -31.99 -19.54 -37.62
N PRO A 296 -30.97 -19.44 -36.74
CA PRO A 296 -30.60 -20.52 -35.85
C PRO A 296 -31.47 -20.49 -34.58
N LYS A 297 -32.06 -21.63 -34.34
CA LYS A 297 -32.89 -21.98 -33.20
C LYS A 297 -32.22 -21.70 -31.89
N SER A 298 -32.99 -21.16 -30.95
CA SER A 298 -32.68 -20.97 -29.53
C SER A 298 -32.06 -22.23 -28.92
N SER A 299 -30.79 -22.15 -28.56
CA SER A 299 -30.16 -23.13 -27.67
C SER A 299 -29.82 -22.41 -26.34
N GLY A 300 -30.24 -23.08 -25.27
CA GLY A 300 -30.20 -22.58 -23.91
C GLY A 300 -28.82 -22.05 -23.46
N PHE A 301 -28.88 -21.04 -22.64
CA PHE A 301 -27.74 -20.48 -21.94
C PHE A 301 -27.03 -21.57 -21.13
N PRO A 302 -25.74 -21.84 -21.33
CA PRO A 302 -24.97 -22.63 -20.38
C PRO A 302 -24.70 -21.78 -19.15
N VAL A 303 -25.20 -22.20 -18.01
CA VAL A 303 -24.84 -21.69 -16.68
C VAL A 303 -23.31 -21.81 -16.56
N SER A 304 -22.60 -20.67 -16.54
CA SER A 304 -21.16 -20.64 -16.33
C SER A 304 -20.83 -21.10 -14.91
N PRO A 305 -19.88 -22.03 -14.72
CA PRO A 305 -19.47 -22.49 -13.40
C PRO A 305 -18.88 -21.32 -12.58
N PRO A 306 -19.03 -21.34 -11.24
CA PRO A 306 -18.63 -20.25 -10.37
C PRO A 306 -17.15 -19.89 -10.57
N ALA A 307 -16.85 -18.58 -10.49
CA ALA A 307 -15.57 -17.97 -10.84
C ALA A 307 -14.33 -18.62 -10.17
N VAL A 308 -14.49 -19.23 -9.01
CA VAL A 308 -13.43 -19.96 -8.28
C VAL A 308 -12.97 -21.19 -9.05
N TRP A 309 -13.89 -21.94 -9.67
CA TRP A 309 -13.56 -23.11 -10.48
C TRP A 309 -12.93 -22.74 -11.82
N SER A 310 -13.29 -21.59 -12.39
CA SER A 310 -12.63 -21.09 -13.60
C SER A 310 -11.21 -20.62 -13.32
N MET A 311 -10.94 -20.07 -12.14
CA MET A 311 -9.59 -19.69 -11.71
C MET A 311 -8.71 -20.93 -11.47
N MET A 312 -9.24 -21.98 -10.83
CA MET A 312 -8.54 -23.27 -10.71
C MET A 312 -8.28 -23.93 -12.06
N ARG A 313 -9.26 -23.92 -12.98
CA ARG A 313 -9.08 -24.46 -14.35
C ARG A 313 -8.10 -23.61 -15.17
N TYR A 314 -8.06 -22.28 -14.98
CA TYR A 314 -7.08 -21.44 -15.67
C TYR A 314 -5.66 -21.71 -15.17
N LEU A 315 -5.50 -22.01 -13.88
CA LEU A 315 -4.24 -22.48 -13.30
C LEU A 315 -3.82 -23.88 -13.76
N THR A 316 -4.80 -24.72 -14.15
CA THR A 316 -4.55 -26.12 -14.56
C THR A 316 -4.54 -26.35 -16.07
N ALA A 317 -5.14 -25.48 -16.89
CA ALA A 317 -5.35 -25.71 -18.33
C ALA A 317 -4.42 -24.93 -19.26
N SER A 318 -3.66 -23.94 -18.77
CA SER A 318 -2.63 -23.30 -19.57
C SER A 318 -1.37 -24.15 -19.52
N SER A 319 -0.82 -24.48 -20.69
CA SER A 319 0.40 -25.26 -20.89
C SER A 319 1.42 -25.02 -19.77
N ASN A 320 1.52 -25.94 -18.83
CA ASN A 320 2.22 -25.83 -17.54
C ASN A 320 3.67 -25.31 -17.63
N ARG A 321 4.34 -25.48 -18.76
CA ARG A 321 5.73 -25.02 -18.94
C ARG A 321 5.86 -23.50 -19.11
N ASN A 322 5.02 -22.89 -19.95
CA ASN A 322 5.12 -21.44 -20.22
C ASN A 322 4.65 -20.62 -19.01
N PHE A 323 3.63 -21.06 -18.31
CA PHE A 323 3.16 -20.44 -17.07
C PHE A 323 4.25 -20.51 -15.98
N LEU A 324 4.85 -21.68 -15.73
CA LEU A 324 5.90 -21.86 -14.75
C LEU A 324 7.15 -21.02 -15.07
N LEU A 325 7.52 -20.90 -16.33
CA LEU A 325 8.65 -20.05 -16.75
C LEU A 325 8.39 -18.57 -16.47
N THR A 326 7.18 -18.10 -16.72
CA THR A 326 6.77 -16.71 -16.45
C THR A 326 6.67 -16.42 -14.95
N MET A 327 6.18 -17.37 -14.14
CA MET A 327 6.07 -17.23 -12.69
C MET A 327 7.39 -17.46 -11.94
N ARG A 328 8.38 -18.08 -12.57
CA ARG A 328 9.69 -18.42 -11.95
C ARG A 328 10.38 -17.25 -11.24
N PRO A 329 10.48 -16.03 -11.82
CA PRO A 329 11.11 -14.90 -11.14
C PRO A 329 10.34 -14.45 -9.88
N PHE A 330 9.00 -14.46 -9.93
CA PHE A 330 8.17 -14.19 -8.77
C PHE A 330 8.35 -15.26 -7.67
N LEU A 331 8.29 -16.54 -8.03
CA LEU A 331 8.46 -17.64 -7.08
C LEU A 331 9.81 -17.58 -6.36
N LYS A 332 10.89 -17.26 -7.07
CA LYS A 332 12.21 -17.08 -6.46
C LYS A 332 12.21 -15.96 -5.43
N ARG A 333 11.60 -14.79 -5.75
CA ARG A 333 11.48 -13.68 -4.81
C ARG A 333 10.57 -14.03 -3.64
N ALA A 334 9.44 -14.66 -3.90
CA ALA A 334 8.49 -15.08 -2.87
C ALA A 334 9.13 -16.07 -1.88
N ILE A 335 9.83 -17.09 -2.37
CA ILE A 335 10.56 -18.04 -1.53
C ILE A 335 11.62 -17.30 -0.69
N LEU A 336 12.41 -16.40 -1.30
CA LEU A 336 13.43 -15.64 -0.59
C LEU A 336 12.79 -14.78 0.53
N VAL A 337 11.75 -14.01 0.21
CA VAL A 337 11.08 -13.15 1.18
C VAL A 337 10.42 -13.97 2.29
N LEU A 338 9.71 -15.04 1.95
CA LEU A 338 9.04 -15.90 2.94
C LEU A 338 10.06 -16.60 3.85
N SER A 339 11.15 -17.14 3.29
CA SER A 339 12.24 -17.73 4.09
C SER A 339 12.86 -16.70 5.03
N TYR A 340 13.10 -15.49 4.53
CA TYR A 340 13.61 -14.39 5.35
C TYR A 340 12.64 -14.02 6.49
N VAL A 341 11.35 -13.90 6.19
CA VAL A 341 10.30 -13.60 7.19
C VAL A 341 10.25 -14.70 8.26
N LEU A 342 10.32 -15.97 7.87
CA LEU A 342 10.36 -17.08 8.84
C LEU A 342 11.59 -17.01 9.76
N VAL A 343 12.75 -16.67 9.21
CA VAL A 343 13.98 -16.51 9.99
C VAL A 343 13.86 -15.37 11.01
N ILE A 344 13.41 -14.18 10.58
CA ILE A 344 13.28 -13.04 11.51
C ILE A 344 12.18 -13.24 12.55
N LEU A 345 11.08 -13.94 12.21
CA LEU A 345 10.05 -14.34 13.17
C LEU A 345 10.59 -15.36 14.18
N TYR A 346 11.38 -16.34 13.73
CA TYR A 346 12.03 -17.30 14.61
C TYR A 346 12.95 -16.57 15.62
N PHE A 347 13.81 -15.65 15.15
CA PHE A 347 14.66 -14.86 16.04
C PHE A 347 13.86 -14.01 17.03
N ARG A 348 12.77 -13.39 16.56
CA ARG A 348 11.88 -12.63 17.44
C ARG A 348 11.28 -13.51 18.54
N LEU A 349 10.72 -14.68 18.19
CA LEU A 349 10.16 -15.62 19.14
C LEU A 349 11.21 -16.16 20.10
N TRP A 350 12.42 -16.41 19.61
CA TRP A 350 13.54 -16.84 20.43
C TRP A 350 13.91 -15.79 21.49
N ILE A 351 14.03 -14.51 21.11
CA ILE A 351 14.29 -13.41 22.05
C ILE A 351 13.17 -13.28 23.08
N MET A 352 11.91 -13.49 22.67
CA MET A 352 10.74 -13.45 23.56
C MET A 352 10.65 -14.67 24.48
N GLY A 353 11.60 -15.61 24.42
CA GLY A 353 11.60 -16.82 25.22
C GLY A 353 10.55 -17.86 24.80
N GLY A 354 10.10 -17.83 23.53
CA GLY A 354 9.11 -18.78 23.00
C GLY A 354 7.69 -18.61 23.55
N SER A 355 7.44 -17.58 24.38
CA SER A 355 6.14 -17.30 24.99
C SER A 355 5.45 -16.11 24.31
N MET A 356 4.12 -16.20 24.18
CA MET A 356 3.29 -15.09 23.70
C MET A 356 2.93 -14.17 24.88
N PRO A 357 2.61 -12.88 24.60
CA PRO A 357 2.08 -11.97 25.60
C PRO A 357 0.87 -12.58 26.34
N LEU A 358 0.83 -12.42 27.65
CA LEU A 358 -0.31 -12.81 28.48
C LEU A 358 -1.11 -11.56 28.81
N PHE A 359 -2.39 -11.58 28.49
CA PHE A 359 -3.33 -10.50 28.78
C PHE A 359 -4.38 -10.97 29.76
N SER A 360 -4.96 -10.03 30.50
CA SER A 360 -6.03 -10.29 31.46
C SER A 360 -7.41 -10.20 30.80
N GLU A 361 -8.41 -10.66 31.53
CA GLU A 361 -9.82 -10.47 31.12
C GLU A 361 -10.18 -8.98 31.04
N GLN A 362 -9.54 -8.14 31.86
CA GLN A 362 -9.72 -6.71 31.82
C GLN A 362 -9.23 -6.07 30.49
N ASP A 363 -8.18 -6.62 29.90
CA ASP A 363 -7.65 -6.11 28.63
C ASP A 363 -8.53 -6.53 27.43
N ASN A 364 -9.07 -7.76 27.45
CA ASN A 364 -9.83 -8.31 26.32
C ASN A 364 -10.86 -9.34 26.79
N PRO A 365 -12.02 -8.90 27.32
CA PRO A 365 -13.02 -9.80 27.89
C PRO A 365 -13.56 -10.83 26.87
N ALA A 366 -13.63 -10.49 25.60
CA ALA A 366 -14.10 -11.40 24.57
C ALA A 366 -13.23 -12.67 24.48
N SER A 367 -11.91 -12.56 24.70
CA SER A 367 -11.01 -13.71 24.58
C SER A 367 -11.11 -14.70 25.75
N PHE A 368 -11.74 -14.30 26.85
CA PHE A 368 -11.96 -15.10 28.05
C PHE A 368 -13.38 -15.68 28.14
N SER A 369 -14.29 -15.27 27.25
CA SER A 369 -15.63 -15.87 27.19
C SER A 369 -15.54 -17.39 26.95
N PRO A 370 -16.24 -18.24 27.74
CA PRO A 370 -16.26 -19.68 27.53
C PRO A 370 -16.96 -20.08 26.22
N TYR A 371 -17.85 -19.22 25.72
CA TYR A 371 -18.65 -19.52 24.53
C TYR A 371 -17.95 -19.08 23.24
N ILE A 372 -17.67 -20.04 22.35
CA ILE A 372 -17.04 -19.79 21.05
C ILE A 372 -17.90 -18.84 20.20
N LEU A 373 -19.22 -18.98 20.25
CA LEU A 373 -20.16 -18.11 19.53
C LEU A 373 -20.01 -16.66 19.96
N THR A 374 -19.99 -16.38 21.25
CA THR A 374 -19.79 -15.02 21.79
C THR A 374 -18.46 -14.42 21.33
N ARG A 375 -17.37 -15.20 21.38
CA ARG A 375 -16.07 -14.76 20.87
C ARG A 375 -16.13 -14.42 19.40
N PHE A 376 -16.72 -15.29 18.58
CA PHE A 376 -16.83 -15.09 17.14
C PHE A 376 -17.67 -13.86 16.79
N LEU A 377 -18.85 -13.74 17.38
CA LEU A 377 -19.75 -12.60 17.12
C LEU A 377 -19.13 -11.27 17.58
N THR A 378 -18.52 -11.25 18.76
CA THR A 378 -17.89 -10.04 19.29
C THR A 378 -16.71 -9.61 18.43
N TYR A 379 -15.79 -10.52 18.10
CA TYR A 379 -14.66 -10.17 17.22
C TYR A 379 -15.11 -9.71 15.83
N SER A 380 -16.11 -10.35 15.26
CA SER A 380 -16.67 -9.93 13.98
C SER A 380 -17.28 -8.53 14.03
N TYR A 381 -17.98 -8.22 15.14
CA TYR A 381 -18.48 -6.87 15.38
C TYR A 381 -17.37 -5.85 15.58
N LEU A 382 -16.32 -6.18 16.32
CA LEU A 382 -15.16 -5.29 16.51
C LEU A 382 -14.47 -4.95 15.19
N LEU A 383 -14.42 -5.86 14.21
CA LEU A 383 -13.94 -5.53 12.87
C LEU A 383 -14.81 -4.46 12.21
N ALA A 384 -16.14 -4.61 12.28
CA ALA A 384 -17.07 -3.63 11.74
C ALA A 384 -16.97 -2.28 12.47
N PHE A 385 -16.78 -2.31 13.78
CA PHE A 385 -16.60 -1.11 14.60
C PHE A 385 -15.30 -0.36 14.26
N ASN A 386 -14.19 -1.06 14.05
CA ASN A 386 -12.93 -0.45 13.60
C ASN A 386 -13.06 0.20 12.21
N VAL A 387 -13.80 -0.44 11.29
CA VAL A 387 -14.08 0.17 9.97
C VAL A 387 -14.99 1.40 10.14
N TRP A 388 -15.96 1.36 11.05
CA TRP A 388 -16.79 2.53 11.39
C TRP A 388 -15.94 3.70 11.89
N LEU A 389 -14.99 3.47 12.80
CA LEU A 389 -14.08 4.51 13.30
C LEU A 389 -13.21 5.11 12.19
N LEU A 390 -12.83 4.32 11.17
CA LEU A 390 -12.11 4.82 10.01
C LEU A 390 -12.97 5.69 9.08
N LEU A 391 -14.27 5.39 8.98
CA LEU A 391 -15.18 6.10 8.07
C LEU A 391 -15.89 7.29 8.74
N ALA A 392 -16.18 7.14 10.02
CA ALA A 392 -16.94 8.13 10.82
C ALA A 392 -16.33 8.24 12.23
N PRO A 393 -15.18 8.91 12.39
CA PRO A 393 -14.48 9.06 13.68
C PRO A 393 -15.18 10.08 14.58
N VAL A 394 -16.44 9.82 14.95
CA VAL A 394 -17.26 10.72 15.76
C VAL A 394 -17.04 10.49 17.25
N THR A 395 -16.91 9.22 17.65
CA THR A 395 -16.69 8.81 19.03
C THR A 395 -15.30 8.23 19.16
N LEU A 396 -14.35 9.04 19.59
CA LEU A 396 -12.99 8.62 19.86
C LEU A 396 -12.74 8.56 21.35
N CYS A 397 -11.97 7.57 21.81
CA CYS A 397 -11.59 7.39 23.18
C CYS A 397 -10.11 7.03 23.27
N TYR A 398 -9.40 7.65 24.21
CA TYR A 398 -7.98 7.38 24.40
C TYR A 398 -7.71 5.92 24.83
N ASP A 399 -8.61 5.37 25.66
CA ASP A 399 -8.52 4.01 26.18
C ASP A 399 -9.94 3.38 26.27
N TRP A 400 -10.17 2.39 25.41
CA TRP A 400 -11.42 1.62 25.37
C TRP A 400 -11.35 0.50 26.40
N GLN A 401 -11.72 0.81 27.66
CA GLN A 401 -11.70 -0.12 28.78
C GLN A 401 -12.80 -1.18 28.71
N VAL A 402 -12.70 -2.16 29.62
CA VAL A 402 -13.72 -3.18 29.84
C VAL A 402 -15.08 -2.54 30.02
N GLY A 403 -16.09 -3.07 29.31
CA GLY A 403 -17.46 -2.55 29.35
C GLY A 403 -17.76 -1.43 28.35
N SER A 404 -16.76 -0.82 27.72
CA SER A 404 -16.98 0.18 26.67
C SER A 404 -17.76 -0.41 25.48
N ILE A 405 -17.47 -1.66 25.15
CA ILE A 405 -18.19 -2.42 24.11
C ILE A 405 -18.63 -3.74 24.73
N PRO A 406 -19.95 -3.90 25.05
CA PRO A 406 -20.49 -5.13 25.59
C PRO A 406 -20.32 -6.30 24.62
N LEU A 407 -20.12 -7.52 25.16
CA LEU A 407 -20.04 -8.73 24.38
C LEU A 407 -21.30 -8.96 23.55
N VAL A 408 -21.14 -9.52 22.35
CA VAL A 408 -22.23 -9.96 21.49
C VAL A 408 -22.50 -11.44 21.76
N GLU A 409 -23.52 -11.73 22.51
CA GLU A 409 -23.80 -13.10 23.02
C GLU A 409 -24.75 -13.89 22.12
N THR A 410 -25.61 -13.20 21.37
CA THR A 410 -26.65 -13.84 20.56
C THR A 410 -26.56 -13.42 19.10
N ILE A 411 -27.01 -14.30 18.20
CA ILE A 411 -27.11 -14.01 16.77
C ILE A 411 -28.17 -12.96 16.44
N TRP A 412 -29.12 -12.73 17.34
CA TRP A 412 -30.22 -11.77 17.19
C TRP A 412 -29.84 -10.35 17.64
N ASP A 413 -28.63 -10.16 18.13
CA ASP A 413 -28.13 -8.83 18.47
C ASP A 413 -28.07 -7.93 17.24
N MET A 414 -28.67 -6.74 17.31
CA MET A 414 -28.73 -5.79 16.19
C MET A 414 -27.35 -5.36 15.67
N ARG A 415 -26.31 -5.45 16.50
CA ARG A 415 -24.93 -5.16 16.12
C ARG A 415 -24.39 -6.09 15.03
N ASN A 416 -24.97 -7.29 14.93
CA ASN A 416 -24.61 -8.24 13.86
C ASN A 416 -24.99 -7.74 12.46
N LEU A 417 -25.93 -6.79 12.31
CA LEU A 417 -26.23 -6.15 11.03
C LEU A 417 -25.00 -5.38 10.49
N ALA A 418 -24.25 -4.70 11.35
CA ALA A 418 -23.01 -4.03 10.95
C ALA A 418 -21.95 -5.05 10.49
N THR A 419 -21.86 -6.17 11.17
CA THR A 419 -20.98 -7.30 10.78
C THR A 419 -21.34 -7.87 9.41
N ILE A 420 -22.63 -8.11 9.18
CA ILE A 420 -23.13 -8.64 7.89
C ILE A 420 -22.87 -7.61 6.78
N LEU A 421 -23.16 -6.33 7.03
CA LEU A 421 -22.89 -5.27 6.06
C LEU A 421 -21.39 -5.23 5.68
N LEU A 422 -20.50 -5.26 6.68
CA LEU A 422 -19.06 -5.33 6.42
C LEU A 422 -18.68 -6.55 5.60
N ALA A 423 -19.20 -7.74 5.94
CA ALA A 423 -18.93 -8.97 5.23
C ALA A 423 -19.37 -8.88 3.75
N VAL A 424 -20.55 -8.33 3.49
CA VAL A 424 -21.05 -8.11 2.12
C VAL A 424 -20.15 -7.13 1.35
N VAL A 425 -19.83 -5.98 1.95
CA VAL A 425 -18.95 -4.99 1.31
C VAL A 425 -17.58 -5.60 1.01
N MET A 426 -16.97 -6.30 1.95
CA MET A 426 -15.68 -6.95 1.74
C MET A 426 -15.75 -8.03 0.66
N ALA A 427 -16.82 -8.83 0.62
CA ALA A 427 -17.04 -9.80 -0.44
C ALA A 427 -17.15 -9.14 -1.82
N LEU A 428 -17.91 -8.05 -1.94
CA LEU A 428 -18.03 -7.28 -3.19
C LEU A 428 -16.71 -6.67 -3.61
N LEU A 429 -15.94 -6.11 -2.68
CA LEU A 429 -14.60 -5.57 -2.97
C LEU A 429 -13.62 -6.68 -3.41
N CYS A 430 -13.64 -7.84 -2.75
CA CYS A 430 -12.85 -8.99 -3.17
C CYS A 430 -13.24 -9.49 -4.56
N LEU A 431 -14.54 -9.60 -4.85
CA LEU A 431 -15.03 -9.97 -6.19
C LEU A 431 -14.62 -8.93 -7.25
N HIS A 432 -14.70 -7.64 -6.91
CA HIS A 432 -14.22 -6.57 -7.78
C HIS A 432 -12.72 -6.70 -8.04
N CYS A 433 -11.89 -6.93 -7.01
CA CYS A 433 -10.46 -7.15 -7.18
C CYS A 433 -10.15 -8.40 -8.01
N LEU A 434 -10.89 -9.50 -7.85
CA LEU A 434 -10.73 -10.70 -8.66
C LEU A 434 -11.13 -10.46 -10.13
N ALA A 435 -12.21 -9.71 -10.37
CA ALA A 435 -12.61 -9.31 -11.72
C ALA A 435 -11.59 -8.36 -12.35
N ALA A 436 -11.11 -7.37 -11.59
CA ALA A 436 -10.07 -6.42 -11.99
C ALA A 436 -8.73 -7.13 -12.25
N PHE A 437 -8.40 -8.16 -11.48
CA PHE A 437 -7.21 -9.00 -11.72
C PHE A 437 -7.27 -9.68 -13.09
N LYS A 438 -8.46 -10.15 -13.52
CA LYS A 438 -8.67 -10.73 -14.86
C LYS A 438 -8.57 -9.69 -15.97
N ARG A 439 -9.06 -8.45 -15.74
CA ARG A 439 -9.08 -7.36 -16.73
C ARG A 439 -7.86 -6.45 -16.66
N LEU A 440 -7.00 -6.64 -15.65
CA LEU A 440 -5.80 -5.82 -15.37
C LEU A 440 -6.07 -4.31 -15.22
N GLU A 441 -7.27 -3.98 -14.76
CA GLU A 441 -7.75 -2.64 -14.48
C GLU A 441 -7.87 -2.43 -12.96
N HIS A 442 -7.95 -1.16 -12.51
CA HIS A 442 -8.31 -0.79 -11.13
C HIS A 442 -7.42 -1.35 -10.00
N LYS A 443 -6.10 -1.27 -10.18
CA LYS A 443 -5.14 -1.65 -9.13
C LYS A 443 -5.26 -0.82 -7.84
N GLU A 444 -5.92 0.34 -7.93
CA GLU A 444 -6.11 1.28 -6.84
C GLU A 444 -6.87 0.64 -5.67
N VAL A 445 -7.97 -0.05 -5.97
CA VAL A 445 -8.80 -0.75 -4.98
C VAL A 445 -8.02 -1.88 -4.32
N LEU A 446 -7.28 -2.66 -5.12
CA LEU A 446 -6.45 -3.75 -4.59
C LEU A 446 -5.39 -3.20 -3.62
N VAL A 447 -4.66 -2.16 -4.02
CA VAL A 447 -3.61 -1.57 -3.16
C VAL A 447 -4.22 -1.00 -1.89
N GLY A 448 -5.36 -0.28 -1.98
CA GLY A 448 -6.09 0.20 -0.81
C GLY A 448 -6.47 -0.93 0.14
N LEU A 449 -7.04 -2.04 -0.37
CA LEU A 449 -7.36 -3.21 0.44
C LEU A 449 -6.13 -3.87 1.08
N LEU A 450 -5.01 -3.95 0.37
CA LEU A 450 -3.78 -4.51 0.93
C LEU A 450 -3.28 -3.67 2.12
N PHE A 451 -3.29 -2.33 1.98
CA PHE A 451 -2.88 -1.42 3.05
C PHE A 451 -3.89 -1.38 4.20
N LEU A 452 -5.16 -1.63 3.95
CA LEU A 452 -6.18 -1.73 4.99
C LEU A 452 -6.06 -3.04 5.77
N VAL A 453 -6.02 -4.17 5.08
CA VAL A 453 -6.17 -5.50 5.70
C VAL A 453 -4.87 -5.98 6.34
N PHE A 454 -3.75 -5.98 5.61
CA PHE A 454 -2.51 -6.59 6.09
C PHE A 454 -1.99 -6.00 7.41
N PRO A 455 -1.88 -4.67 7.58
CA PRO A 455 -1.43 -4.10 8.85
C PRO A 455 -2.38 -4.36 10.02
N PHE A 456 -3.67 -4.60 9.74
CA PHE A 456 -4.67 -4.88 10.77
C PHE A 456 -4.67 -6.35 11.21
N ILE A 457 -4.18 -7.29 10.41
CA ILE A 457 -4.16 -8.73 10.73
C ILE A 457 -3.63 -9.03 12.13
N PRO A 458 -2.49 -8.48 12.59
CA PRO A 458 -1.98 -8.75 13.93
C PRO A 458 -2.88 -8.25 15.07
N ALA A 459 -3.73 -7.27 14.81
CA ALA A 459 -4.64 -6.69 15.79
C ALA A 459 -6.05 -7.29 15.78
N SER A 460 -6.32 -8.23 14.87
CA SER A 460 -7.66 -8.76 14.60
C SER A 460 -8.12 -9.86 15.57
N ASN A 461 -7.29 -10.27 16.53
CA ASN A 461 -7.53 -11.46 17.38
C ASN A 461 -7.63 -12.80 16.61
N LEU A 462 -7.30 -12.87 15.32
CA LEU A 462 -7.40 -14.09 14.51
C LEU A 462 -6.31 -15.11 14.84
N PHE A 463 -5.09 -14.64 15.10
CA PHE A 463 -3.93 -15.52 15.29
C PHE A 463 -3.51 -15.63 16.75
N PHE A 464 -3.63 -14.56 17.51
CA PHE A 464 -3.30 -14.50 18.93
C PHE A 464 -4.18 -13.45 19.62
N ARG A 465 -4.29 -13.59 20.95
CA ARG A 465 -5.02 -12.62 21.76
C ARG A 465 -4.26 -11.29 21.77
N VAL A 466 -5.00 -10.18 21.66
CA VAL A 466 -4.44 -8.84 21.82
C VAL A 466 -4.87 -8.25 23.15
N GLY A 467 -4.09 -7.32 23.72
CA GLY A 467 -4.32 -6.70 25.01
C GLY A 467 -5.13 -5.41 24.91
N PHE A 468 -6.22 -5.41 24.17
CA PHE A 468 -7.16 -4.28 24.08
C PHE A 468 -8.48 -4.74 23.46
N VAL A 469 -9.57 -4.02 23.77
CA VAL A 469 -10.84 -4.20 23.07
C VAL A 469 -10.79 -3.49 21.72
N VAL A 470 -10.51 -2.18 21.74
CA VAL A 470 -10.24 -1.33 20.58
C VAL A 470 -9.03 -0.46 20.90
N ALA A 471 -8.13 -0.25 19.93
CA ALA A 471 -7.03 0.69 20.05
C ALA A 471 -6.97 1.52 18.77
N GLU A 472 -7.31 2.80 18.86
CA GLU A 472 -7.37 3.70 17.71
C GLU A 472 -6.01 3.87 17.04
N ARG A 473 -4.91 3.88 17.81
CA ARG A 473 -3.54 3.95 17.29
C ARG A 473 -3.19 2.81 16.34
N VAL A 474 -3.83 1.64 16.50
CA VAL A 474 -3.62 0.50 15.60
C VAL A 474 -4.16 0.79 14.19
N LEU A 475 -5.17 1.64 14.09
CA LEU A 475 -5.76 2.07 12.83
C LEU A 475 -4.94 3.14 12.08
N TYR A 476 -3.80 3.56 12.63
CA TYR A 476 -2.91 4.51 11.97
C TYR A 476 -2.35 3.99 10.65
N MET A 477 -1.98 2.70 10.59
CA MET A 477 -1.39 2.07 9.41
C MET A 477 -2.44 1.52 8.43
N PRO A 478 -3.52 0.83 8.89
CA PRO A 478 -4.60 0.31 8.04
C PRO A 478 -5.49 1.41 7.48
N ARG A 479 -5.05 2.01 6.36
CA ARG A 479 -5.87 3.06 5.76
C ARG A 479 -5.62 3.31 4.26
#